data_bff674f1cfe6bd12214296e7226fca79
#
_entry.id   bff674f1cfe6bd12214296e7226fca79
#
_cell.length_a   1.000
_cell.length_b   1.000
_cell.length_c   1.000
_cell.angle_alpha   90.00
_cell.angle_beta   90.00
_cell.angle_gamma   90.00
#
_symmetry.space_group_name_H-M   'P 1'
#
loop_
_entity.id
_entity.type
_entity.pdbx_description
1 polymer ?
#
loop_
_entity_poly.entity_id
_entity_poly.type
_entity_poly.pdbx_seq_one_letter_code
_entity_poly.pdbx_strand_id
1 'polypeptide(L)'
;MYKVFSKPNCVYCDKAKALLGKLNIPFEEYKLSTNMTGGDGQYEVTIEQMFEMIGKQVRSMPQIMKNDTHIGGYTDLREHFINEGKINFNDAQ
;
A
#
# COMPACT_ATOMS: atom_id res chain seq x y z
N MET A 1 0.92 1.92 -12.36
CA MET A 1 1.49 2.58 -11.18
C MET A 1 0.92 1.94 -9.92
N TYR A 2 1.77 1.58 -8.98
CA TYR A 2 1.31 1.06 -7.70
C TYR A 2 0.78 2.18 -6.83
N LYS A 3 -0.24 1.89 -6.05
CA LYS A 3 -0.83 2.81 -5.09
C LYS A 3 -0.81 2.16 -3.73
N VAL A 4 -0.31 2.88 -2.73
CA VAL A 4 -0.23 2.39 -1.35
C VAL A 4 -1.09 3.28 -0.47
N PHE A 5 -2.14 2.71 0.10
CA PHE A 5 -2.95 3.40 1.08
C PHE A 5 -2.37 3.14 2.45
N SER A 6 -2.03 4.19 3.16
CA SER A 6 -1.32 4.09 4.44
C SER A 6 -2.00 4.96 5.49
N LYS A 7 -1.58 4.78 6.74
CA LYS A 7 -2.04 5.58 7.86
C LYS A 7 -0.86 5.84 8.79
N PRO A 8 -0.97 6.83 9.70
CA PRO A 8 0.11 7.09 10.66
C PRO A 8 0.33 5.89 11.58
N ASN A 9 1.56 5.74 12.05
CA ASN A 9 1.94 4.71 13.03
C ASN A 9 1.61 3.30 12.56
N CYS A 10 1.87 3.04 11.31
CA CYS A 10 1.57 1.74 10.71
C CYS A 10 2.85 1.08 10.24
N VAL A 11 3.31 0.09 11.01
CA VAL A 11 4.56 -0.61 10.71
C VAL A 11 4.50 -1.31 9.36
N TYR A 12 3.38 -1.97 9.08
CA TYR A 12 3.25 -2.70 7.81
C TYR A 12 3.10 -1.77 6.62
N CYS A 13 2.57 -0.58 6.82
CA CYS A 13 2.57 0.43 5.77
C CYS A 13 4.01 0.81 5.40
N ASP A 14 4.84 1.00 6.41
CA ASP A 14 6.26 1.31 6.20
C ASP A 14 6.96 0.15 5.51
N LYS A 15 6.66 -1.08 5.90
CA LYS A 15 7.24 -2.26 5.27
C LYS A 15 6.86 -2.36 3.80
N ALA A 16 5.62 -2.07 3.48
CA ALA A 16 5.16 -2.13 2.09
C ALA A 16 5.89 -1.10 1.24
N LYS A 17 6.02 0.12 1.75
CA LYS A 17 6.73 1.18 1.04
C LYS A 17 8.21 0.84 0.88
N ALA A 18 8.81 0.28 1.93
CA ALA A 18 10.22 -0.12 1.87
C ALA A 18 10.45 -1.22 0.84
N LEU A 19 9.53 -2.17 0.76
CA LEU A 19 9.63 -3.25 -0.22
C LEU A 19 9.59 -2.70 -1.65
N LEU A 20 8.65 -1.81 -1.93
CA LEU A 20 8.57 -1.18 -3.24
C LEU A 20 9.84 -0.39 -3.55
N GLY A 21 10.35 0.35 -2.57
CA GLY A 21 11.58 1.12 -2.75
C GLY A 21 12.79 0.22 -3.00
N LYS A 22 12.88 -0.90 -2.29
CA LYS A 22 13.97 -1.85 -2.47
C LYS A 22 13.98 -2.42 -3.88
N LEU A 23 12.81 -2.60 -4.47
CA LEU A 23 12.69 -3.13 -5.82
C LEU A 23 12.71 -2.03 -6.89
N ASN A 24 12.91 -0.78 -6.48
CA ASN A 24 12.92 0.37 -7.37
C ASN A 24 11.62 0.51 -8.17
N ILE A 25 10.51 0.19 -7.53
CA ILE A 25 9.19 0.30 -8.15
C ILE A 25 8.56 1.60 -7.70
N PRO A 26 8.23 2.50 -8.62
CA PRO A 26 7.57 3.74 -8.26
C PRO A 26 6.14 3.49 -7.78
N PHE A 27 5.69 4.29 -6.84
CA PHE A 27 4.34 4.17 -6.31
C PHE A 27 3.84 5.53 -5.86
N GLU A 28 2.53 5.63 -5.77
CA GLU A 28 1.87 6.78 -5.19
C GLU A 28 1.38 6.41 -3.80
N GLU A 29 1.64 7.27 -2.83
CA GLU A 29 1.16 7.03 -1.47
C GLU A 29 -0.09 7.86 -1.23
N TYR A 30 -1.14 7.19 -0.74
CA TYR A 30 -2.40 7.80 -0.38
C TYR A 30 -2.58 7.64 1.12
N LYS A 31 -2.41 8.74 1.86
CA LYS A 31 -2.55 8.69 3.31
C LYS A 31 -3.98 8.92 3.71
N LEU A 32 -4.47 8.08 4.61
CA LEU A 32 -5.79 8.29 5.17
C LEU A 32 -5.81 9.56 5.99
N SER A 33 -6.77 10.41 5.69
CA SER A 33 -6.98 11.62 6.45
C SER A 33 -7.57 11.25 7.81
N THR A 34 -6.88 11.67 8.86
CA THR A 34 -7.39 11.46 10.22
C THR A 34 -7.64 12.84 10.80
N ASN A 35 -8.69 13.45 10.39
CA ASN A 35 -9.01 14.81 10.77
C ASN A 35 -7.96 15.76 10.31
N MET A 36 -8.10 16.50 9.54
CA MET A 36 -7.52 17.74 9.18
C MET A 36 -6.03 17.91 9.30
N THR A 37 -5.27 17.01 9.76
CA THR A 37 -3.84 17.21 9.74
C THR A 37 -3.30 16.78 8.41
N GLY A 38 -2.55 17.65 7.79
CA GLY A 38 -1.87 17.31 6.57
C GLY A 38 -0.94 16.13 6.78
N GLY A 39 -0.99 15.17 5.90
CA GLY A 39 -0.09 14.04 5.97
C GLY A 39 1.18 14.31 5.21
N ASP A 40 2.11 13.38 5.34
CA ASP A 40 3.36 13.43 4.61
C ASP A 40 3.29 12.64 3.31
N GLY A 41 2.14 12.05 2.98
CA GLY A 41 1.96 11.33 1.76
C GLY A 41 1.75 12.27 0.58
N GLN A 42 1.85 11.73 -0.61
CA GLN A 42 1.62 12.51 -1.81
C GLN A 42 0.16 12.96 -1.92
N TYR A 43 -0.75 12.15 -1.41
CA TYR A 43 -2.17 12.43 -1.49
C TYR A 43 -2.82 12.10 -0.17
N GLU A 44 -3.88 12.82 0.14
CA GLU A 44 -4.73 12.50 1.28
C GLU A 44 -6.07 12.03 0.77
N VAL A 45 -6.60 10.98 1.37
CA VAL A 45 -7.91 10.46 1.00
C VAL A 45 -8.69 10.13 2.26
N THR A 46 -10.00 10.21 2.17
CA THR A 46 -10.86 9.72 3.23
C THR A 46 -10.99 8.21 3.11
N ILE A 47 -11.47 7.58 4.19
CA ILE A 47 -11.68 6.14 4.15
C ILE A 47 -12.72 5.78 3.07
N GLU A 48 -13.73 6.61 2.89
CA GLU A 48 -14.74 6.38 1.85
C GLU A 48 -14.13 6.45 0.45
N GLN A 49 -13.25 7.42 0.23
CA GLN A 49 -12.56 7.53 -1.05
C GLN A 49 -11.69 6.31 -1.31
N MET A 50 -11.02 5.81 -0.28
CA MET A 50 -10.22 4.60 -0.41
C MET A 50 -11.11 3.42 -0.80
N PHE A 51 -12.26 3.26 -0.13
CA PHE A 51 -13.17 2.17 -0.46
C PHE A 51 -13.64 2.26 -1.91
N GLU A 52 -13.91 3.46 -2.39
CA GLU A 52 -14.31 3.64 -3.79
C GLU A 52 -13.20 3.23 -4.74
N MET A 53 -11.97 3.63 -4.45
CA MET A 53 -10.84 3.32 -5.32
C MET A 53 -10.55 1.82 -5.33
N ILE A 54 -10.66 1.17 -4.19
CA ILE A 54 -10.42 -0.27 -4.07
C ILE A 54 -11.59 -1.08 -4.61
N GLY A 55 -12.80 -0.57 -4.46
CA GLY A 55 -14.00 -1.26 -4.91
C GLY A 55 -14.68 -2.09 -3.83
N LYS A 56 -14.23 -1.98 -2.60
CA LYS A 56 -14.84 -2.70 -1.48
C LYS A 56 -14.37 -2.09 -0.17
N GLN A 57 -15.03 -2.44 0.92
CA GLN A 57 -14.62 -2.03 2.24
C GLN A 57 -13.50 -2.95 2.74
N VAL A 58 -12.50 -2.36 3.37
CA VAL A 58 -11.38 -3.09 3.96
C VAL A 58 -11.17 -2.59 5.38
N ARG A 59 -10.57 -3.41 6.22
CA ARG A 59 -10.41 -3.08 7.63
C ARG A 59 -8.97 -2.97 8.07
N SER A 60 -8.03 -3.32 7.23
CA SER A 60 -6.62 -3.31 7.60
C SER A 60 -5.84 -2.40 6.69
N MET A 61 -4.67 -2.00 7.16
CA MET A 61 -3.74 -1.18 6.41
C MET A 61 -2.37 -1.85 6.47
N PRO A 62 -1.55 -1.71 5.45
CA PRO A 62 -1.78 -0.94 4.23
C PRO A 62 -2.72 -1.66 3.27
N GLN A 63 -3.18 -0.95 2.26
CA GLN A 63 -3.86 -1.55 1.12
C GLN A 63 -3.10 -1.14 -0.13
N ILE A 64 -2.84 -2.08 -0.99
CA ILE A 64 -2.02 -1.84 -2.17
C ILE A 64 -2.80 -2.18 -3.43
N MET A 65 -2.67 -1.32 -4.44
CA MET A 65 -3.23 -1.56 -5.76
C MET A 65 -2.11 -1.50 -6.79
N LYS A 66 -2.29 -2.25 -7.86
CA LYS A 66 -1.46 -2.11 -9.05
C LYS A 66 -2.38 -1.68 -10.17
N ASN A 67 -2.24 -0.43 -10.61
CA ASN A 67 -3.18 0.19 -11.52
C ASN A 67 -4.58 0.12 -10.89
N ASP A 68 -5.53 -0.52 -11.53
CA ASP A 68 -6.89 -0.63 -11.02
C ASP A 68 -7.16 -1.96 -10.32
N THR A 69 -6.13 -2.76 -10.11
CA THR A 69 -6.26 -4.07 -9.48
C THR A 69 -5.89 -4.02 -8.02
N HIS A 70 -6.78 -4.44 -7.15
CA HIS A 70 -6.53 -4.50 -5.73
C HIS A 70 -5.69 -5.73 -5.39
N ILE A 71 -4.51 -5.51 -4.82
CA ILE A 71 -3.62 -6.60 -4.43
C ILE A 71 -3.94 -7.07 -3.01
N GLY A 72 -4.11 -6.13 -2.09
CA GLY A 72 -4.37 -6.43 -0.69
C GLY A 72 -3.41 -5.74 0.23
N GLY A 73 -3.06 -6.38 1.35
CA GLY A 73 -2.16 -5.82 2.33
C GLY A 73 -0.70 -6.15 2.06
N TYR A 74 0.13 -5.95 3.07
CA TYR A 74 1.58 -6.19 2.92
C TYR A 74 1.90 -7.64 2.56
N THR A 75 1.26 -8.59 3.23
CA THR A 75 1.51 -10.00 2.96
C THR A 75 1.15 -10.35 1.52
N ASP A 76 0.02 -9.82 1.05
CA ASP A 76 -0.41 -10.05 -0.32
C ASP A 76 0.56 -9.45 -1.32
N LEU A 77 1.06 -8.26 -1.03
CA LEU A 77 2.06 -7.62 -1.89
C LEU A 77 3.33 -8.44 -1.96
N ARG A 78 3.78 -8.96 -0.82
CA ARG A 78 4.97 -9.79 -0.75
C ARG A 78 4.79 -11.05 -1.61
N GLU A 79 3.64 -11.72 -1.46
CA GLU A 79 3.36 -12.92 -2.25
C GLU A 79 3.25 -12.61 -3.74
N HIS A 80 2.67 -11.47 -4.06
CA HIS A 80 2.59 -11.02 -5.44
C HIS A 80 3.99 -10.95 -6.06
N PHE A 81 4.95 -10.37 -5.35
CA PHE A 81 6.31 -10.25 -5.87
C PHE A 81 7.05 -11.58 -5.89
N ILE A 82 6.78 -12.47 -4.93
CA ILE A 82 7.35 -13.82 -4.97
C ILE A 82 6.85 -14.56 -6.21
N ASN A 83 5.56 -14.46 -6.49
CA ASN A 83 4.97 -15.11 -7.66
C ASN A 83 5.49 -14.55 -8.96
N GLU A 84 5.85 -13.27 -8.97
CA GLU A 84 6.44 -12.64 -10.16
C GLU A 84 7.95 -12.87 -10.27
N GLY A 85 8.55 -13.54 -9.29
CA GLY A 85 9.98 -13.79 -9.30
C GLY A 85 10.84 -12.59 -8.97
N LYS A 86 10.26 -11.53 -8.41
CA LYS A 86 11.00 -10.32 -8.09
C LYS A 86 11.75 -10.43 -6.77
N ILE A 87 11.30 -11.27 -5.86
CA ILE A 87 11.97 -11.53 -4.59
C ILE A 87 11.90 -13.01 -4.29
N ASN A 88 12.86 -13.47 -3.49
CA ASN A 88 12.86 -14.85 -3.01
C ASN A 88 12.03 -14.94 -1.75
N PHE A 89 11.48 -16.11 -1.51
CA PHE A 89 10.69 -16.36 -0.31
C PHE A 89 11.47 -15.99 0.95
N ASN A 90 12.76 -16.32 0.99
CA ASN A 90 13.59 -16.05 2.17
C ASN A 90 13.93 -14.57 2.34
N ASP A 91 13.87 -13.80 1.27
CA ASP A 91 14.22 -12.38 1.32
C ASP A 91 13.02 -11.50 1.65
N ALA A 92 11.86 -12.09 1.77
CA ALA A 92 10.62 -11.35 1.91
C ALA A 92 10.21 -11.13 3.36
N GLN A 93 11.15 -11.04 4.23
CA GLN A 93 10.87 -10.93 5.67
C GLN A 93 10.97 -9.52 6.17
#